data_8f79535ce02bebd0f0dc55a5856c7db9
#
_entry.id   8f79535ce02bebd0f0dc55a5856c7db9
#
_cell.length_a   1.000
_cell.length_b   1.000
_cell.length_c   1.000
_cell.angle_alpha   90.00
_cell.angle_beta   90.00
_cell.angle_gamma   90.00
#
_symmetry.space_group_name_H-M   'P 1'
#
loop_
_entity.id
_entity.type
_entity.pdbx_description
1 polymer ?
#
loop_
_entity_poly.entity_id
_entity_poly.type
_entity_poly.pdbx_seq_one_letter_code
_entity_poly.pdbx_strand_id
1 'polypeptide(L)'
;MKDSDHWVVGICPDDPLAGKKYIEKKELLDKPLILPERMGVQSELANWFGKDFSNLDISFISDLGTNAGVMAANGLGYPISIEGAVKYWREDILVQRRLYPEITANCVIAWRRNIPYSQAVNKMIEEINAFRA
;
A
#
# COMPACT_ATOMS: atom_id res chain seq x y z
N MET A 1 -2.02 13.59 -15.03
CA MET A 1 -2.07 12.31 -14.37
C MET A 1 -2.12 12.52 -12.87
N LYS A 2 -2.98 11.81 -12.22
CA LYS A 2 -3.47 12.00 -10.86
C LYS A 2 -2.39 11.99 -9.78
N ASP A 3 -2.73 12.63 -8.69
CA ASP A 3 -2.00 12.75 -7.44
C ASP A 3 -1.39 11.44 -6.95
N SER A 4 -0.31 11.55 -6.19
CA SER A 4 0.34 10.43 -5.52
C SER A 4 -0.66 9.66 -4.67
N ASP A 5 -0.57 8.36 -4.66
CA ASP A 5 -1.33 7.49 -3.78
C ASP A 5 -0.75 7.54 -2.36
N HIS A 6 -1.59 7.40 -1.34
CA HIS A 6 -1.16 7.44 0.06
C HIS A 6 -1.03 6.04 0.64
N TRP A 7 -0.06 5.89 1.52
CA TRP A 7 0.03 4.69 2.33
C TRP A 7 -0.99 4.73 3.46
N VAL A 8 -1.68 3.61 3.64
CA VAL A 8 -2.74 3.44 4.63
C VAL A 8 -2.54 2.15 5.43
N VAL A 9 -3.11 2.13 6.62
CA VAL A 9 -3.26 0.93 7.43
C VAL A 9 -4.75 0.58 7.52
N GLY A 10 -5.06 -0.70 7.38
CA GLY A 10 -6.41 -1.24 7.57
C GLY A 10 -6.66 -1.53 9.05
N ILE A 11 -7.81 -1.10 9.56
CA ILE A 11 -8.16 -1.18 10.98
C ILE A 11 -9.60 -1.63 11.09
N CYS A 12 -9.88 -2.60 11.97
CA CYS A 12 -11.25 -3.00 12.26
C CYS A 12 -12.04 -1.83 12.86
N PRO A 13 -13.33 -1.65 12.50
CA PRO A 13 -14.10 -0.49 12.92
C PRO A 13 -14.27 -0.33 14.42
N ASP A 14 -14.21 -1.42 15.18
CA ASP A 14 -14.31 -1.45 16.64
C ASP A 14 -12.98 -1.20 17.36
N ASP A 15 -11.88 -1.14 16.63
CA ASP A 15 -10.56 -0.83 17.19
C ASP A 15 -10.46 0.67 17.53
N PRO A 16 -9.87 1.03 18.70
CA PRO A 16 -9.69 2.43 19.08
C PRO A 16 -8.95 3.29 18.04
N LEU A 17 -8.04 2.69 17.28
CA LEU A 17 -7.30 3.39 16.22
C LEU A 17 -8.21 3.80 15.04
N ALA A 18 -9.34 3.12 14.84
CA ALA A 18 -10.28 3.45 13.77
C ALA A 18 -10.89 4.86 13.90
N GLY A 19 -10.97 5.41 15.12
CA GLY A 19 -11.46 6.76 15.38
C GLY A 19 -10.46 7.88 15.07
N LYS A 20 -9.20 7.54 14.79
CA LYS A 20 -8.16 8.53 14.49
C LYS A 20 -8.19 8.97 13.03
N LYS A 21 -7.72 10.19 12.78
CA LYS A 21 -7.57 10.72 11.42
C LYS A 21 -6.34 10.15 10.72
N TYR A 22 -5.25 9.98 11.47
CA TYR A 22 -3.96 9.43 11.03
C TYR A 22 -3.46 8.42 12.02
N ILE A 23 -2.58 7.53 11.57
CA ILE A 23 -1.88 6.58 12.42
C ILE A 23 -0.39 6.91 12.41
N GLU A 24 0.15 7.17 13.58
CA GLU A 24 1.57 7.43 13.75
C GLU A 24 2.36 6.12 13.90
N LYS A 25 3.62 6.19 13.53
CA LYS A 25 4.57 5.09 13.63
C LYS A 25 4.54 4.37 14.98
N LYS A 26 4.56 5.15 16.08
CA LYS A 26 4.56 4.61 17.46
C LYS A 26 3.35 3.75 17.79
N GLU A 27 2.22 3.95 17.08
CA GLU A 27 0.98 3.21 17.31
C GLU A 27 0.97 1.83 16.65
N LEU A 28 1.92 1.59 15.77
CA LEU A 28 2.07 0.34 15.03
C LEU A 28 3.21 -0.55 15.57
N LEU A 29 4.07 -0.01 16.45
CA LEU A 29 5.27 -0.73 16.92
C LEU A 29 4.96 -1.99 17.71
N ASP A 30 3.83 -2.03 18.39
CA ASP A 30 3.36 -3.17 19.20
C ASP A 30 2.24 -3.98 18.53
N LYS A 31 1.97 -3.71 17.26
CA LYS A 31 0.88 -4.35 16.52
C LYS A 31 1.39 -5.44 15.59
N PRO A 32 0.65 -6.55 15.42
CA PRO A 32 0.95 -7.53 14.40
C PRO A 32 0.66 -6.93 13.01
N LEU A 33 1.68 -6.76 12.21
CA LEU A 33 1.57 -6.12 10.89
C LEU A 33 1.48 -7.17 9.78
N ILE A 34 0.71 -6.83 8.76
CA ILE A 34 0.64 -7.57 7.49
C ILE A 34 1.24 -6.66 6.41
N LEU A 35 2.41 -7.02 5.90
CA LEU A 35 3.12 -6.20 4.93
C LEU A 35 3.03 -6.77 3.52
N PRO A 36 3.14 -5.90 2.49
CA PRO A 36 3.25 -6.33 1.10
C PRO A 36 4.56 -7.11 0.86
N GLU A 37 4.50 -8.11 -0.03
CA GLU A 37 5.65 -8.95 -0.36
C GLU A 37 6.73 -8.22 -1.17
N ARG A 38 6.36 -7.27 -2.01
CA ARG A 38 7.29 -6.60 -2.93
C ARG A 38 8.42 -5.90 -2.19
N MET A 39 9.66 -6.26 -2.51
CA MET A 39 10.87 -5.72 -1.87
C MET A 39 11.00 -4.20 -1.96
N GLY A 40 10.67 -3.58 -3.10
CA GLY A 40 10.67 -2.13 -3.26
C GLY A 40 9.71 -1.44 -2.30
N VAL A 41 8.55 -2.02 -2.10
CA VAL A 41 7.52 -1.55 -1.17
C VAL A 41 7.98 -1.71 0.29
N GLN A 42 8.58 -2.84 0.62
CA GLN A 42 9.16 -3.05 1.94
C GLN A 42 10.28 -2.07 2.25
N SER A 43 11.08 -1.69 1.24
CA SER A 43 12.13 -0.68 1.39
C SER A 43 11.56 0.71 1.72
N GLU A 44 10.45 1.10 1.11
CA GLU A 44 9.77 2.36 1.45
C GLU A 44 9.25 2.35 2.89
N LEU A 45 8.64 1.25 3.32
CA LEU A 45 8.17 1.08 4.70
C LEU A 45 9.35 1.01 5.69
N ALA A 46 10.43 0.33 5.34
CA ALA A 46 11.64 0.30 6.17
C ALA A 46 12.22 1.69 6.38
N ASN A 47 12.25 2.52 5.34
CA ASN A 47 12.68 3.91 5.44
C ASN A 47 11.72 4.73 6.32
N TRP A 48 10.43 4.52 6.20
CA TRP A 48 9.44 5.23 7.01
C TRP A 48 9.51 4.86 8.49
N PHE A 49 9.64 3.57 8.82
CA PHE A 49 9.82 3.11 10.21
C PHE A 49 11.20 3.45 10.76
N GLY A 50 12.21 3.54 9.89
CA GLY A 50 13.60 3.79 10.27
C GLY A 50 14.17 2.66 11.13
N LYS A 51 14.88 3.03 12.20
CA LYS A 51 15.51 2.06 13.12
C LYS A 51 14.54 1.08 13.78
N ASP A 52 13.26 1.43 13.86
CA ASP A 52 12.25 0.60 14.50
C ASP A 52 11.80 -0.57 13.61
N PHE A 53 12.10 -0.53 12.31
CA PHE A 53 11.65 -1.56 11.36
C PHE A 53 12.10 -2.97 11.74
N SER A 54 13.32 -3.13 12.24
CA SER A 54 13.85 -4.44 12.64
C SER A 54 13.17 -5.06 13.87
N ASN A 55 12.45 -4.25 14.63
CA ASN A 55 11.75 -4.67 15.85
C ASN A 55 10.24 -4.84 15.66
N LEU A 56 9.75 -4.66 14.44
CA LEU A 56 8.31 -4.81 14.15
C LEU A 56 7.89 -6.28 14.22
N ASP A 57 6.69 -6.50 14.72
CA ASP A 57 6.00 -7.79 14.57
C ASP A 57 5.37 -7.87 13.17
N ILE A 58 6.13 -8.39 12.22
CA ILE A 58 5.63 -8.69 10.87
C ILE A 58 5.06 -10.09 10.89
N SER A 59 3.82 -10.21 11.30
CA SER A 59 3.15 -11.51 11.47
C SER A 59 2.88 -12.22 10.15
N PHE A 60 2.59 -11.46 9.09
CA PHE A 60 2.31 -12.00 7.77
C PHE A 60 2.84 -11.09 6.66
N ILE A 61 3.13 -11.73 5.52
CA ILE A 61 3.43 -11.05 4.26
C ILE A 61 2.40 -11.51 3.24
N SER A 62 1.82 -10.57 2.51
CA SER A 62 0.81 -10.85 1.49
C SER A 62 1.13 -10.17 0.16
N ASP A 63 1.00 -10.91 -0.91
CA ASP A 63 1.16 -10.40 -2.27
C ASP A 63 -0.07 -9.63 -2.78
N LEU A 64 -1.24 -9.86 -2.17
CA LEU A 64 -2.51 -9.25 -2.55
C LEU A 64 -3.14 -8.47 -1.39
N GLY A 65 -3.45 -7.20 -1.64
CA GLY A 65 -4.13 -6.34 -0.65
C GLY A 65 -5.52 -6.86 -0.23
N THR A 66 -6.23 -7.54 -1.13
CA THR A 66 -7.52 -8.19 -0.81
C THR A 66 -7.35 -9.30 0.23
N ASN A 67 -6.34 -10.15 0.08
CA ASN A 67 -6.05 -11.22 1.04
C ASN A 67 -5.65 -10.64 2.40
N ALA A 68 -4.81 -9.62 2.41
CA ALA A 68 -4.44 -8.91 3.62
C ALA A 68 -5.67 -8.31 4.34
N GLY A 69 -6.63 -7.78 3.58
CA GLY A 69 -7.89 -7.28 4.13
C GLY A 69 -8.74 -8.38 4.78
N VAL A 70 -8.84 -9.56 4.15
CA VAL A 70 -9.54 -10.73 4.72
C VAL A 70 -8.87 -11.19 6.01
N MET A 71 -7.54 -11.25 6.02
CA MET A 71 -6.78 -11.62 7.23
C MET A 71 -7.04 -10.64 8.38
N ALA A 72 -7.01 -9.34 8.08
CA ALA A 72 -7.28 -8.30 9.07
C ALA A 72 -8.72 -8.36 9.62
N ALA A 73 -9.70 -8.59 8.75
CA ALA A 73 -11.10 -8.76 9.13
C ALA A 73 -11.32 -9.94 10.08
N ASN A 74 -10.42 -10.93 10.06
CA ASN A 74 -10.41 -12.08 10.97
C ASN A 74 -9.45 -11.89 12.16
N GLY A 75 -9.00 -10.68 12.43
CA GLY A 75 -8.19 -10.37 13.61
C GLY A 75 -6.74 -10.79 13.54
N LEU A 76 -6.20 -11.08 12.34
CA LEU A 76 -4.83 -11.59 12.17
C LEU A 76 -3.76 -10.48 12.12
N GLY A 77 -4.14 -9.22 12.03
CA GLY A 77 -3.19 -8.12 12.05
C GLY A 77 -3.67 -6.86 11.33
N TYR A 78 -2.77 -5.92 11.20
CA TYR A 78 -2.99 -4.61 10.60
C TYR A 78 -2.29 -4.54 9.25
N PRO A 79 -3.02 -4.61 8.13
CA PRO A 79 -2.42 -4.57 6.81
C PRO A 79 -2.01 -3.14 6.45
N ILE A 80 -0.81 -2.99 5.92
CA ILE A 80 -0.32 -1.74 5.36
C ILE A 80 -0.31 -1.86 3.85
N SER A 81 -0.89 -0.91 3.16
CA SER A 81 -1.01 -0.92 1.71
C SER A 81 -1.15 0.49 1.13
N ILE A 82 -1.33 0.59 -0.17
CA ILE A 82 -1.58 1.84 -0.88
C ILE A 82 -3.09 2.04 -1.02
N GLU A 83 -3.59 3.23 -0.75
CA GLU A 83 -5.02 3.57 -0.73
C GLU A 83 -5.75 3.12 -2.02
N GLY A 84 -5.16 3.39 -3.18
CA GLY A 84 -5.74 2.99 -4.46
C GLY A 84 -5.82 1.49 -4.69
N ALA A 85 -4.92 0.72 -4.10
CA ALA A 85 -4.90 -0.74 -4.23
C ALA A 85 -5.93 -1.44 -3.32
N VAL A 86 -6.39 -0.76 -2.28
CA VAL A 86 -7.28 -1.33 -1.25
C VAL A 86 -8.63 -0.61 -1.15
N LYS A 87 -8.98 0.18 -2.14
CA LYS A 87 -10.29 0.86 -2.22
C LYS A 87 -11.50 -0.08 -2.21
N TYR A 88 -11.28 -1.39 -2.37
CA TYR A 88 -12.32 -2.41 -2.30
C TYR A 88 -12.56 -2.94 -0.88
N TRP A 89 -11.75 -2.53 0.10
CA TRP A 89 -12.05 -2.83 1.49
C TRP A 89 -13.33 -2.11 1.90
N ARG A 90 -14.27 -2.88 2.43
CA ARG A 90 -15.55 -2.32 2.90
C ARG A 90 -15.33 -1.64 4.26
N GLU A 91 -15.78 -0.42 4.38
CA GLU A 91 -15.62 0.39 5.60
C GLU A 91 -16.32 -0.20 6.84
N ASP A 92 -17.36 -1.01 6.62
CA ASP A 92 -18.03 -1.74 7.70
C ASP A 92 -17.23 -2.94 8.21
N ILE A 93 -16.21 -3.37 7.47
CA ILE A 93 -15.33 -4.49 7.81
C ILE A 93 -13.94 -3.99 8.17
N LEU A 94 -13.40 -3.05 7.41
CA LEU A 94 -12.05 -2.55 7.57
C LEU A 94 -11.96 -1.09 7.11
N VAL A 95 -11.69 -0.18 8.04
CA VAL A 95 -11.46 1.23 7.72
C VAL A 95 -10.02 1.48 7.35
N GLN A 96 -9.80 2.42 6.44
CA GLN A 96 -8.46 2.86 6.05
C GLN A 96 -8.09 4.14 6.80
N ARG A 97 -6.86 4.19 7.31
CA ARG A 97 -6.29 5.41 7.92
C ARG A 97 -4.91 5.66 7.36
N ARG A 98 -4.65 6.90 6.95
CA ARG A 98 -3.35 7.29 6.40
C ARG A 98 -2.28 7.26 7.47
N LEU A 99 -1.08 6.89 7.05
CA LEU A 99 0.11 6.94 7.90
C LEU A 99 0.59 8.38 8.09
N TYR A 100 1.10 8.70 9.27
CA TYR A 100 1.72 9.98 9.58
C TYR A 100 3.09 9.79 10.25
N PRO A 101 4.17 10.47 9.83
CA PRO A 101 4.24 11.40 8.70
C PRO A 101 3.81 10.77 7.38
N GLU A 102 3.22 11.58 6.50
CA GLU A 102 2.66 11.11 5.26
C GLU A 102 3.71 10.45 4.37
N ILE A 103 3.36 9.31 3.81
CA ILE A 103 4.15 8.59 2.83
C ILE A 103 3.28 8.32 1.61
N THR A 104 3.83 8.60 0.44
CA THR A 104 3.12 8.48 -0.83
C THR A 104 3.84 7.55 -1.79
N ALA A 105 3.09 6.97 -2.71
CA ALA A 105 3.61 6.15 -3.79
C ALA A 105 3.07 6.66 -5.13
N ASN A 106 3.87 6.51 -6.17
CA ASN A 106 3.47 6.88 -7.52
C ASN A 106 3.33 5.62 -8.38
N CYS A 107 2.25 5.55 -9.14
CA CYS A 107 2.11 4.55 -10.17
C CYS A 107 2.87 5.00 -11.42
N VAL A 108 3.67 4.09 -11.97
CA VAL A 108 4.41 4.34 -13.20
C VAL A 108 4.11 3.24 -14.21
N ILE A 109 4.13 3.61 -15.48
CA ILE A 109 4.14 2.66 -16.59
C ILE A 109 5.55 2.63 -17.15
N ALA A 110 6.16 1.46 -17.22
CA ALA A 110 7.50 1.27 -17.71
C ALA A 110 7.54 0.22 -18.82
N TRP A 111 8.39 0.44 -19.82
CA TRP A 111 8.66 -0.53 -20.87
C TRP A 111 10.15 -0.54 -21.20
N ARG A 112 10.61 -1.67 -21.71
CA ARG A 112 12.02 -1.81 -22.13
C ARG A 112 12.28 -0.98 -23.38
N ARG A 113 13.42 -0.35 -23.44
CA ARG A 113 13.90 0.31 -24.66
C ARG A 113 14.61 -0.70 -25.56
N ASN A 114 14.63 -0.41 -26.86
CA ASN A 114 15.43 -1.13 -27.86
C ASN A 114 15.09 -2.61 -28.02
N ILE A 115 13.84 -2.98 -27.79
CA ILE A 115 13.31 -4.30 -28.16
C ILE A 115 12.14 -4.11 -29.14
N PRO A 116 11.96 -5.05 -30.10
CA PRO A 116 10.81 -4.98 -30.99
C PRO A 116 9.54 -5.33 -30.23
N TYR A 117 8.52 -4.50 -30.37
CA TYR A 117 7.20 -4.72 -29.84
C TYR A 117 6.19 -5.02 -30.96
N SER A 118 5.11 -5.70 -30.64
CA SER A 118 3.99 -5.86 -31.56
C SER A 118 3.36 -4.50 -31.92
N GLN A 119 2.65 -4.44 -33.03
CA GLN A 119 1.95 -3.22 -33.45
C GLN A 119 0.98 -2.72 -32.36
N ALA A 120 0.27 -3.62 -31.67
CA ALA A 120 -0.62 -3.26 -30.59
C ALA A 120 0.10 -2.59 -29.42
N VAL A 121 1.27 -3.12 -29.02
CA VAL A 121 2.06 -2.54 -27.94
C VAL A 121 2.63 -1.17 -28.35
N ASN A 122 3.14 -1.03 -29.59
CA ASN A 122 3.61 0.25 -30.10
C ASN A 122 2.48 1.29 -30.09
N LYS A 123 1.29 0.92 -30.54
CA LYS A 123 0.14 1.82 -30.51
C LYS A 123 -0.25 2.24 -29.10
N MET A 124 -0.23 1.31 -28.16
CA MET A 124 -0.46 1.61 -26.75
C MET A 124 0.55 2.63 -26.21
N ILE A 125 1.82 2.45 -26.52
CA ILE A 125 2.89 3.38 -26.10
C ILE A 125 2.68 4.78 -26.70
N GLU A 126 2.29 4.86 -27.99
CA GLU A 126 1.95 6.13 -28.63
C GLU A 126 0.79 6.84 -27.93
N GLU A 127 -0.30 6.12 -27.63
CA GLU A 127 -1.45 6.68 -26.93
C GLU A 127 -1.10 7.14 -25.50
N ILE A 128 -0.29 6.38 -24.77
CA ILE A 128 0.17 6.76 -23.44
C ILE A 128 1.00 8.05 -23.50
N ASN A 129 1.90 8.16 -24.49
CA ASN A 129 2.74 9.35 -24.66
C ASN A 129 1.88 10.58 -25.06
N ALA A 130 0.89 10.40 -25.92
CA ALA A 130 -0.03 11.45 -26.31
C ALA A 130 -0.90 11.91 -25.12
N PHE A 131 -1.33 10.99 -24.27
CA PHE A 131 -2.10 11.31 -23.06
C PHE A 131 -1.30 12.10 -22.02
N ARG A 132 0.02 11.94 -21.97
CA ARG A 132 0.92 12.65 -21.06
C ARG A 132 1.30 14.06 -21.55
N ALA A 133 1.14 14.28 -22.80
CA ALA A 133 1.37 15.61 -23.40
C ALA A 133 0.16 16.51 -23.20
#